data_272523372844d682b858086c8f90622d
#
_entry.id   272523372844d682b858086c8f90622d
#
_cell.length_a   1.000
_cell.length_b   1.000
_cell.length_c   1.000
_cell.angle_alpha   90.00
_cell.angle_beta   90.00
_cell.angle_gamma   90.00
#
_symmetry.space_group_name_H-M   'P 1'
#
loop_
_entity.id
_entity.type
_entity.pdbx_description
1 polymer ?
#
loop_
_entity_poly.entity_id
_entity_poly.type
_entity_poly.pdbx_seq_one_letter_code
_entity_poly.pdbx_strand_id
1 'polypeptide(L)'
;MIKKTTLFTILALTSLTLVACQQKQEATTSASTEQTSSTSTESSSSTSEVKKRDYSLYNEVLEKYSQPQNKPSKDINPKANLKDNSPQVYSDIEYCLYDFDKNVTDELIIALKIKSGKHDILDIRTIQNDKVIQLTNAENHLDFIGEKVIFVPLEDGYFQLSSASGGKQSHKLYKLNTNTPDLELLTESDTEDGLGTRPPLLNQDTFTWKSVANPISGETTPSQETKGMNLSAIQNGDFSSIAGIWKNGKGQTLTFDKNGLVSTTEKLGKPKMDRGYLTVAVNTNTSGYSIIFLPAGTKFTMVPKEDPSDQTVNRIWAGQGSSGDPREFFYKVE
;
A
#
# COMPACT_ATOMS: atom_id res chain seq x y z
N MET A 1 -17.00 -56.92 -11.15
CA MET A 1 -15.80 -57.70 -11.51
C MET A 1 -14.58 -56.82 -11.34
N ILE A 2 -13.79 -57.20 -10.37
CA ILE A 2 -12.31 -57.31 -10.28
C ILE A 2 -11.53 -55.97 -10.32
N LYS A 3 -11.10 -55.57 -9.16
CA LYS A 3 -9.84 -55.07 -8.61
C LYS A 3 -8.63 -55.00 -9.56
N LYS A 4 -7.86 -53.90 -9.45
CA LYS A 4 -6.40 -54.05 -9.19
C LYS A 4 -5.82 -52.79 -8.56
N THR A 5 -5.37 -52.95 -7.36
CA THR A 5 -4.45 -52.19 -6.53
C THR A 5 -3.03 -52.35 -7.10
N THR A 6 -2.25 -51.27 -7.13
CA THR A 6 -0.79 -51.44 -7.13
C THR A 6 -0.16 -50.37 -6.26
N LEU A 7 0.38 -50.84 -5.17
CA LEU A 7 1.23 -50.22 -4.17
C LEU A 7 2.68 -50.23 -4.69
N PHE A 8 3.40 -49.13 -4.69
CA PHE A 8 4.87 -49.13 -4.77
C PHE A 8 5.46 -48.27 -3.69
N THR A 9 6.01 -48.95 -2.71
CA THR A 9 6.91 -48.50 -1.68
C THR A 9 8.34 -48.65 -2.19
N ILE A 10 9.16 -47.61 -2.16
CA ILE A 10 10.63 -47.75 -2.13
C ILE A 10 11.22 -46.79 -1.15
N LEU A 11 11.93 -47.38 -0.23
CA LEU A 11 12.72 -46.89 0.88
C LEU A 11 14.21 -46.89 0.47
N ALA A 12 15.00 -45.87 0.79
CA ALA A 12 16.45 -45.91 1.01
C ALA A 12 16.90 -44.48 1.39
N LEU A 13 17.33 -44.20 2.50
CA LEU A 13 18.47 -44.38 3.43
C LEU A 13 19.84 -43.96 2.88
N THR A 14 20.51 -43.22 3.80
CA THR A 14 21.97 -42.96 3.95
C THR A 14 22.48 -41.70 3.24
N SER A 15 23.38 -40.91 3.82
CA SER A 15 24.20 -40.98 5.06
C SER A 15 24.83 -39.60 5.35
N LEU A 16 25.10 -39.38 6.63
CA LEU A 16 25.92 -38.33 7.22
C LEU A 16 27.35 -38.29 6.67
N THR A 17 27.96 -37.12 6.55
CA THR A 17 29.36 -36.90 6.91
C THR A 17 29.56 -35.53 7.53
N LEU A 18 29.88 -35.57 8.83
CA LEU A 18 30.55 -34.51 9.59
C LEU A 18 32.03 -34.51 9.24
N VAL A 19 32.58 -33.32 8.99
CA VAL A 19 34.03 -33.11 9.18
C VAL A 19 34.23 -31.87 10.04
N ALA A 20 34.62 -32.11 11.26
CA ALA A 20 35.22 -31.15 12.16
C ALA A 20 36.73 -31.16 11.92
N CYS A 21 37.35 -30.00 11.87
CA CYS A 21 38.79 -29.87 12.14
C CYS A 21 39.03 -28.70 13.07
N GLN A 22 39.60 -29.06 14.19
CA GLN A 22 40.06 -28.24 15.29
C GLN A 22 41.54 -27.89 15.16
N GLN A 23 41.91 -26.78 15.81
CA GLN A 23 43.24 -26.42 16.40
C GLN A 23 44.33 -25.87 15.47
N LYS A 24 45.06 -24.82 15.87
CA LYS A 24 45.89 -24.73 17.08
C LYS A 24 46.31 -23.27 17.35
N GLN A 25 46.38 -22.95 18.64
CA GLN A 25 46.95 -21.76 19.25
C GLN A 25 48.49 -21.89 19.30
N GLU A 26 49.21 -20.82 19.04
CA GLU A 26 50.50 -20.59 19.74
C GLU A 26 50.79 -19.08 19.83
N ALA A 27 51.10 -18.69 21.05
CA ALA A 27 51.48 -17.34 21.44
C ALA A 27 53.00 -17.17 21.31
N THR A 28 53.44 -16.00 20.93
CA THR A 28 54.74 -15.46 21.38
C THR A 28 54.71 -13.94 21.45
N THR A 29 55.14 -13.45 22.54
CA THR A 29 55.35 -12.11 23.07
C THR A 29 56.51 -11.38 22.36
N SER A 30 56.43 -10.08 22.09
CA SER A 30 57.41 -9.07 22.51
C SER A 30 57.12 -7.69 21.92
N ALA A 31 56.82 -6.78 22.76
CA ALA A 31 57.34 -5.44 23.07
C ALA A 31 57.58 -4.38 21.98
N SER A 32 56.87 -3.26 22.22
CA SER A 32 57.33 -1.84 22.19
C SER A 32 57.56 -1.15 20.84
N THR A 33 56.80 -0.16 20.50
CA THR A 33 57.18 1.27 20.59
C THR A 33 55.98 2.14 20.15
N GLU A 34 55.72 3.20 20.89
CA GLU A 34 54.71 4.25 20.67
C GLU A 34 54.97 5.00 19.34
N GLN A 35 53.90 5.25 18.60
CA GLN A 35 53.78 6.50 17.84
C GLN A 35 52.33 6.89 17.67
N THR A 36 52.00 7.98 18.31
CA THR A 36 50.72 8.69 18.29
C THR A 36 50.42 9.17 16.87
N SER A 37 49.33 8.74 16.29
CA SER A 37 48.69 9.41 15.16
C SER A 37 47.20 9.38 15.36
N SER A 38 46.61 10.51 15.69
CA SER A 38 45.21 10.78 15.74
C SER A 38 44.61 10.67 14.35
N THR A 39 43.91 9.57 14.07
CA THR A 39 43.01 9.46 12.91
C THR A 39 41.60 9.51 13.42
N SER A 40 40.96 10.63 13.13
CA SER A 40 39.51 10.81 13.32
C SER A 40 38.77 9.76 12.47
N THR A 41 38.16 8.81 13.14
CA THR A 41 37.23 7.88 12.50
C THR A 41 35.93 8.65 12.26
N GLU A 42 35.76 9.14 11.04
CA GLU A 42 34.45 9.55 10.55
C GLU A 42 33.56 8.31 10.54
N SER A 43 32.61 8.28 11.44
CA SER A 43 31.48 7.36 11.43
C SER A 43 30.62 7.77 10.24
N SER A 44 30.81 7.11 9.10
CA SER A 44 29.88 7.22 7.97
C SER A 44 28.56 6.58 8.37
N SER A 45 27.65 7.40 8.89
CA SER A 45 26.24 7.07 8.93
C SER A 45 25.78 6.95 7.48
N SER A 46 25.62 5.75 6.98
CA SER A 46 24.94 5.50 5.72
C SER A 46 23.46 5.83 5.92
N THR A 47 23.12 7.10 5.77
CA THR A 47 21.76 7.52 5.47
C THR A 47 21.47 6.92 4.11
N SER A 48 20.65 5.88 4.05
CA SER A 48 20.10 5.39 2.80
C SER A 48 19.23 6.51 2.24
N GLU A 49 19.78 7.28 1.31
CA GLU A 49 18.97 8.21 0.51
C GLU A 49 17.89 7.38 -0.18
N VAL A 50 16.65 7.64 0.17
CA VAL A 50 15.50 7.14 -0.59
C VAL A 50 15.64 7.71 -1.98
N LYS A 51 16.01 6.87 -2.96
CA LYS A 51 16.20 7.29 -4.34
C LYS A 51 14.88 7.87 -4.84
N LYS A 52 14.85 9.17 -5.02
CA LYS A 52 13.71 9.91 -5.53
C LYS A 52 13.37 9.37 -6.91
N ARG A 53 12.14 8.88 -7.11
CA ARG A 53 11.73 8.29 -8.38
C ARG A 53 11.15 9.35 -9.31
N ASP A 54 11.49 9.25 -10.58
CA ASP A 54 10.97 10.14 -11.62
C ASP A 54 9.66 9.59 -12.20
N TYR A 55 8.54 10.06 -11.69
CA TYR A 55 7.22 9.71 -12.19
C TYR A 55 6.83 10.45 -13.48
N SER A 56 7.65 11.40 -13.96
CA SER A 56 7.43 12.03 -15.26
C SER A 56 7.52 11.04 -16.42
N LEU A 57 8.13 9.87 -16.21
CA LEU A 57 8.12 8.74 -17.13
C LEU A 57 6.71 8.30 -17.54
N TYR A 58 5.71 8.50 -16.68
CA TYR A 58 4.32 8.21 -17.02
C TYR A 58 3.68 9.21 -17.99
N ASN A 59 4.29 10.38 -18.23
CA ASN A 59 3.68 11.44 -19.03
C ASN A 59 3.39 11.01 -20.48
N GLU A 60 4.23 10.15 -21.07
CA GLU A 60 3.96 9.60 -22.41
C GLU A 60 2.63 8.81 -22.44
N VAL A 61 2.35 8.07 -21.37
CA VAL A 61 1.09 7.31 -21.23
C VAL A 61 -0.09 8.26 -21.04
N LEU A 62 0.06 9.26 -20.16
CA LEU A 62 -0.98 10.27 -19.92
C LEU A 62 -1.32 11.05 -21.19
N GLU A 63 -0.32 11.40 -22.01
CA GLU A 63 -0.53 12.06 -23.31
C GLU A 63 -1.38 11.19 -24.24
N LYS A 64 -1.12 9.88 -24.30
CA LYS A 64 -1.93 8.95 -25.12
C LYS A 64 -3.39 8.91 -24.67
N TYR A 65 -3.66 8.90 -23.37
CA TYR A 65 -5.01 8.92 -22.80
C TYR A 65 -5.69 10.28 -22.86
N SER A 66 -4.95 11.38 -22.97
CA SER A 66 -5.55 12.72 -23.13
C SER A 66 -6.24 12.91 -24.48
N GLN A 67 -5.85 12.13 -25.50
CA GLN A 67 -6.39 12.19 -26.87
C GLN A 67 -6.66 10.79 -27.42
N PRO A 68 -7.55 9.99 -26.82
CA PRO A 68 -7.71 8.58 -27.15
C PRO A 68 -8.17 8.33 -28.58
N GLN A 69 -8.98 9.25 -29.16
CA GLN A 69 -9.49 9.12 -30.55
C GLN A 69 -8.44 9.41 -31.62
N ASN A 70 -7.43 10.22 -31.30
CA ASN A 70 -6.41 10.62 -32.27
C ASN A 70 -5.30 9.57 -32.45
N LYS A 71 -5.22 8.63 -31.54
CA LYS A 71 -4.19 7.57 -31.55
C LYS A 71 -4.85 6.23 -31.20
N PRO A 72 -5.48 5.51 -32.17
CA PRO A 72 -5.84 4.13 -31.93
C PRO A 72 -4.55 3.34 -31.70
N SER A 73 -4.19 3.18 -30.47
CA SER A 73 -2.96 2.53 -30.02
C SER A 73 -3.32 1.23 -29.32
N LYS A 74 -2.54 0.20 -29.56
CA LYS A 74 -2.62 -1.03 -28.73
C LYS A 74 -2.20 -0.75 -27.27
N ASP A 75 -1.65 0.45 -27.02
CA ASP A 75 -1.08 0.85 -25.73
C ASP A 75 -2.10 1.49 -24.79
N ILE A 76 -3.34 1.72 -25.23
CA ILE A 76 -4.42 2.30 -24.40
C ILE A 76 -5.68 1.46 -24.47
N ASN A 77 -6.41 1.39 -23.37
CA ASN A 77 -7.69 0.70 -23.33
C ASN A 77 -8.72 1.41 -24.20
N PRO A 78 -9.35 0.73 -25.19
CA PRO A 78 -10.34 1.35 -26.11
C PRO A 78 -11.56 1.94 -25.41
N LYS A 79 -11.89 1.49 -24.18
CA LYS A 79 -12.97 2.05 -23.37
C LYS A 79 -12.75 3.54 -23.05
N ALA A 80 -11.51 4.05 -23.13
CA ALA A 80 -11.20 5.47 -22.97
C ALA A 80 -12.01 6.37 -23.90
N ASN A 81 -12.38 5.88 -25.11
CA ASN A 81 -13.21 6.61 -26.06
C ASN A 81 -14.64 6.85 -25.56
N LEU A 82 -15.10 6.16 -24.50
CA LEU A 82 -16.42 6.40 -23.92
C LEU A 82 -16.55 7.79 -23.29
N LYS A 83 -15.46 8.45 -22.92
CA LYS A 83 -15.50 9.84 -22.49
C LYS A 83 -16.22 10.72 -23.52
N ASP A 84 -15.91 10.56 -24.80
CA ASP A 84 -16.46 11.36 -25.88
C ASP A 84 -17.74 10.74 -26.49
N ASN A 85 -17.82 9.40 -26.52
CA ASN A 85 -18.96 8.69 -27.10
C ASN A 85 -20.15 8.56 -26.14
N SER A 86 -19.92 8.71 -24.83
CA SER A 86 -20.96 8.62 -23.79
C SER A 86 -20.83 9.76 -22.76
N PRO A 87 -20.83 11.04 -23.19
CA PRO A 87 -20.59 12.18 -22.30
C PRO A 87 -21.71 12.39 -21.27
N GLN A 88 -22.87 11.72 -21.43
CA GLN A 88 -23.93 11.70 -20.42
C GLN A 88 -23.54 10.86 -19.18
N VAL A 89 -22.62 9.91 -19.31
CA VAL A 89 -22.16 9.01 -18.24
C VAL A 89 -20.80 9.45 -17.71
N TYR A 90 -19.86 9.68 -18.61
CA TYR A 90 -18.47 9.97 -18.28
C TYR A 90 -18.14 11.46 -18.46
N SER A 91 -17.29 12.00 -17.58
CA SER A 91 -16.93 13.41 -17.58
C SER A 91 -15.46 13.68 -17.93
N ASP A 92 -14.56 12.78 -17.56
CA ASP A 92 -13.12 12.93 -17.79
C ASP A 92 -12.41 11.57 -17.81
N ILE A 93 -11.13 11.57 -18.20
CA ILE A 93 -10.18 10.51 -17.90
C ILE A 93 -9.23 11.09 -16.85
N GLU A 94 -9.16 10.41 -15.72
CA GLU A 94 -8.32 10.82 -14.59
C GLU A 94 -7.27 9.76 -14.27
N TYR A 95 -6.21 10.17 -13.60
CA TYR A 95 -5.20 9.28 -13.08
C TYR A 95 -4.94 9.53 -11.60
N CYS A 96 -4.42 8.54 -10.91
CA CYS A 96 -3.79 8.69 -9.61
C CYS A 96 -2.51 7.85 -9.54
N LEU A 97 -1.66 8.18 -8.57
CA LEU A 97 -0.48 7.40 -8.20
C LEU A 97 -0.75 6.74 -6.85
N TYR A 98 -0.48 5.43 -6.75
CA TYR A 98 -0.70 4.68 -5.53
C TYR A 98 0.23 3.46 -5.47
N ASP A 99 0.94 3.28 -4.37
CA ASP A 99 1.84 2.15 -4.12
C ASP A 99 1.03 0.95 -3.58
N PHE A 100 0.62 0.05 -4.49
CA PHE A 100 -0.22 -1.11 -4.15
C PHE A 100 0.54 -2.22 -3.45
N ASP A 101 1.81 -2.42 -3.77
CA ASP A 101 2.61 -3.53 -3.28
C ASP A 101 3.62 -3.12 -2.21
N LYS A 102 3.59 -1.82 -1.83
CA LYS A 102 4.44 -1.22 -0.78
C LYS A 102 5.94 -1.31 -1.08
N ASN A 103 6.29 -1.26 -2.37
CA ASN A 103 7.67 -1.28 -2.85
C ASN A 103 8.30 0.11 -2.99
N VAL A 104 7.62 1.15 -2.53
CA VAL A 104 8.04 2.57 -2.62
C VAL A 104 8.00 3.12 -4.07
N THR A 105 7.36 2.41 -4.98
CA THR A 105 7.06 2.87 -6.33
C THR A 105 5.55 2.96 -6.49
N ASP A 106 5.04 4.16 -6.74
CA ASP A 106 3.61 4.28 -7.00
C ASP A 106 3.29 3.76 -8.41
N GLU A 107 2.27 2.91 -8.49
CA GLU A 107 1.64 2.56 -9.76
C GLU A 107 0.79 3.73 -10.27
N LEU A 108 0.79 3.90 -11.59
CA LEU A 108 -0.13 4.77 -12.29
C LEU A 108 -1.45 4.02 -12.54
N ILE A 109 -2.54 4.53 -11.99
CA ILE A 109 -3.89 4.08 -12.32
C ILE A 109 -4.52 5.10 -13.25
N ILE A 110 -5.11 4.63 -14.34
CA ILE A 110 -5.91 5.45 -15.26
C ILE A 110 -7.35 4.97 -15.24
N ALA A 111 -8.29 5.89 -15.13
CA ALA A 111 -9.71 5.58 -15.01
C ALA A 111 -10.61 6.59 -15.72
N LEU A 112 -11.78 6.12 -16.18
CA LEU A 112 -12.89 6.98 -16.59
C LEU A 112 -13.61 7.51 -15.36
N LYS A 113 -13.73 8.83 -15.25
CA LYS A 113 -14.55 9.49 -14.24
C LYS A 113 -16.02 9.44 -14.62
N ILE A 114 -16.82 8.76 -13.81
CA ILE A 114 -18.28 8.76 -13.92
C ILE A 114 -18.83 10.06 -13.31
N LYS A 115 -19.89 10.63 -13.88
CA LYS A 115 -20.51 11.87 -13.34
C LYS A 115 -21.00 11.75 -11.89
N SER A 116 -21.22 10.55 -11.38
CA SER A 116 -21.53 10.30 -9.98
C SER A 116 -20.33 10.45 -9.04
N GLY A 117 -19.13 10.71 -9.57
CA GLY A 117 -17.88 10.81 -8.80
C GLY A 117 -17.09 9.52 -8.70
N LYS A 118 -17.62 8.38 -9.16
CA LYS A 118 -16.91 7.10 -9.19
C LYS A 118 -15.94 7.01 -10.37
N HIS A 119 -15.01 6.05 -10.29
CA HIS A 119 -14.01 5.81 -11.32
C HIS A 119 -14.05 4.36 -11.82
N ASP A 120 -14.08 4.20 -13.15
CA ASP A 120 -13.93 2.91 -13.84
C ASP A 120 -12.48 2.75 -14.28
N ILE A 121 -11.72 1.86 -13.68
CA ILE A 121 -10.31 1.64 -14.00
C ILE A 121 -10.18 1.12 -15.44
N LEU A 122 -9.25 1.71 -16.18
CA LEU A 122 -8.93 1.37 -17.57
C LEU A 122 -7.58 0.66 -17.69
N ASP A 123 -6.59 1.14 -16.94
CA ASP A 123 -5.17 0.72 -17.12
C ASP A 123 -4.40 0.92 -15.82
N ILE A 124 -3.43 0.04 -15.57
CA ILE A 124 -2.49 0.15 -14.45
C ILE A 124 -1.09 -0.07 -15.00
N ARG A 125 -0.17 0.81 -14.58
CA ARG A 125 1.24 0.74 -14.97
C ARG A 125 2.16 0.93 -13.78
N THR A 126 3.36 0.36 -13.86
CA THR A 126 4.42 0.57 -12.87
C THR A 126 5.72 1.00 -13.54
N ILE A 127 6.70 1.43 -12.74
CA ILE A 127 8.04 1.77 -13.20
C ILE A 127 9.02 0.74 -12.61
N GLN A 128 9.72 0.03 -13.49
CA GLN A 128 10.82 -0.83 -13.09
C GLN A 128 12.03 -0.56 -13.99
N ASN A 129 13.20 -0.38 -13.38
CA ASN A 129 14.47 -0.08 -14.11
C ASN A 129 14.32 1.11 -15.07
N ASP A 130 13.68 2.19 -14.62
CA ASP A 130 13.41 3.43 -15.35
C ASP A 130 12.61 3.21 -16.66
N LYS A 131 11.80 2.15 -16.70
CA LYS A 131 10.86 1.85 -17.79
C LYS A 131 9.46 1.72 -17.26
N VAL A 132 8.50 2.26 -18.00
CA VAL A 132 7.07 2.08 -17.74
C VAL A 132 6.63 0.72 -18.25
N ILE A 133 6.03 -0.09 -17.39
CA ILE A 133 5.54 -1.43 -17.68
C ILE A 133 4.02 -1.43 -17.51
N GLN A 134 3.31 -1.96 -18.48
CA GLN A 134 1.85 -2.13 -18.44
C GLN A 134 1.51 -3.40 -17.66
N LEU A 135 0.81 -3.23 -16.54
CA LEU A 135 0.34 -4.33 -15.70
C LEU A 135 -0.98 -4.94 -16.21
N THR A 136 -1.82 -4.12 -16.87
CA THR A 136 -3.07 -4.57 -17.52
C THR A 136 -2.80 -4.84 -19.01
N ASN A 137 -2.34 -6.03 -19.33
CA ASN A 137 -1.87 -6.39 -20.66
C ASN A 137 -2.60 -7.62 -21.25
N ALA A 138 -2.24 -8.04 -22.49
CA ALA A 138 -2.87 -9.15 -23.17
C ALA A 138 -2.50 -10.53 -22.56
N GLU A 139 -1.37 -10.64 -21.88
CA GLU A 139 -0.89 -11.89 -21.31
C GLU A 139 -1.74 -12.30 -20.10
N ASN A 140 -2.19 -11.32 -19.31
CA ASN A 140 -3.10 -11.53 -18.19
C ASN A 140 -4.58 -11.26 -18.51
N HIS A 141 -4.89 -11.03 -19.79
CA HIS A 141 -6.26 -10.76 -20.31
C HIS A 141 -6.92 -9.51 -19.71
N LEU A 142 -6.11 -8.50 -19.35
CA LEU A 142 -6.56 -7.21 -18.83
C LEU A 142 -6.35 -6.05 -19.81
N ASP A 143 -5.88 -6.32 -21.03
CA ASP A 143 -5.67 -5.32 -22.07
C ASP A 143 -7.00 -4.69 -22.56
N PHE A 144 -8.12 -5.36 -22.30
CA PHE A 144 -9.45 -4.86 -22.63
C PHE A 144 -10.41 -4.99 -21.45
N ILE A 145 -10.48 -3.94 -20.64
CA ILE A 145 -11.49 -3.81 -19.56
C ILE A 145 -12.72 -3.14 -20.20
N GLY A 146 -13.67 -3.94 -20.67
CA GLY A 146 -14.84 -3.48 -21.43
C GLY A 146 -15.96 -2.86 -20.58
N GLU A 147 -17.07 -2.44 -21.24
CA GLU A 147 -18.19 -1.73 -20.58
C GLU A 147 -18.91 -2.53 -19.49
N LYS A 148 -18.94 -3.86 -19.60
CA LYS A 148 -19.59 -4.76 -18.62
C LYS A 148 -18.58 -5.42 -17.69
N VAL A 149 -17.41 -4.83 -17.56
CA VAL A 149 -16.32 -5.32 -16.72
C VAL A 149 -16.05 -4.29 -15.64
N ILE A 150 -16.08 -4.74 -14.41
CA ILE A 150 -15.73 -3.96 -13.23
C ILE A 150 -14.37 -4.48 -12.76
N PHE A 151 -13.38 -3.61 -12.69
CA PHE A 151 -12.05 -3.92 -12.19
C PHE A 151 -11.75 -3.00 -11.02
N VAL A 152 -11.52 -3.58 -9.84
CA VAL A 152 -11.38 -2.82 -8.60
C VAL A 152 -10.15 -3.25 -7.82
N PRO A 153 -9.43 -2.30 -7.21
CA PRO A 153 -8.33 -2.60 -6.32
C PRO A 153 -8.84 -3.03 -4.96
N LEU A 154 -8.16 -4.02 -4.40
CA LEU A 154 -8.28 -4.47 -3.03
C LEU A 154 -7.01 -4.08 -2.26
N GLU A 155 -7.03 -4.22 -0.94
CA GLU A 155 -5.82 -4.01 -0.13
C GLU A 155 -4.69 -4.98 -0.52
N ASP A 156 -3.46 -4.63 -0.14
CA ASP A 156 -2.27 -5.46 -0.30
C ASP A 156 -1.95 -5.90 -1.74
N GLY A 157 -2.25 -5.03 -2.74
CA GLY A 157 -1.92 -5.28 -4.14
C GLY A 157 -2.76 -6.39 -4.80
N TYR A 158 -3.95 -6.67 -4.26
CA TYR A 158 -4.92 -7.52 -4.92
C TYR A 158 -5.86 -6.70 -5.79
N PHE A 159 -6.43 -7.36 -6.82
CA PHE A 159 -7.41 -6.76 -7.74
C PHE A 159 -8.49 -7.77 -8.06
N GLN A 160 -9.73 -7.31 -8.09
CA GLN A 160 -10.85 -8.14 -8.50
C GLN A 160 -11.41 -7.63 -9.82
N LEU A 161 -11.58 -8.56 -10.77
CA LEU A 161 -12.33 -8.33 -11.99
C LEU A 161 -13.64 -9.07 -11.91
N SER A 162 -14.74 -8.38 -12.21
CA SER A 162 -16.08 -8.98 -12.34
C SER A 162 -16.65 -8.62 -13.70
N SER A 163 -17.18 -9.61 -14.41
CA SER A 163 -17.79 -9.41 -15.72
C SER A 163 -19.08 -10.20 -15.86
N ALA A 164 -19.98 -9.73 -16.72
CA ALA A 164 -21.23 -10.41 -17.06
C ALA A 164 -21.43 -10.45 -18.57
N SER A 165 -21.60 -11.64 -19.14
CA SER A 165 -21.85 -11.84 -20.56
C SER A 165 -22.77 -13.03 -20.80
N GLY A 166 -23.81 -12.85 -21.64
CA GLY A 166 -24.72 -13.93 -22.01
C GLY A 166 -25.46 -14.60 -20.84
N GLY A 167 -25.73 -13.85 -19.74
CA GLY A 167 -26.35 -14.35 -18.52
C GLY A 167 -25.38 -15.12 -17.60
N LYS A 168 -24.11 -15.23 -17.95
CA LYS A 168 -23.06 -15.79 -17.09
C LYS A 168 -22.26 -14.69 -16.43
N GLN A 169 -21.87 -14.92 -15.21
CA GLN A 169 -20.92 -14.08 -14.47
C GLN A 169 -19.55 -14.75 -14.44
N SER A 170 -18.51 -13.97 -14.37
CA SER A 170 -17.13 -14.41 -14.13
C SER A 170 -16.47 -13.43 -13.19
N HIS A 171 -15.84 -13.95 -12.16
CA HIS A 171 -15.09 -13.20 -11.16
C HIS A 171 -13.67 -13.75 -11.14
N LYS A 172 -12.69 -12.84 -11.16
CA LYS A 172 -11.27 -13.19 -11.16
C LYS A 172 -10.56 -12.39 -10.07
N LEU A 173 -9.64 -13.05 -9.38
CA LEU A 173 -8.79 -12.42 -8.38
C LEU A 173 -7.34 -12.42 -8.88
N TYR A 174 -6.75 -11.24 -8.94
CA TYR A 174 -5.37 -11.02 -9.32
C TYR A 174 -4.54 -10.54 -8.14
N LYS A 175 -3.24 -10.75 -8.22
CA LYS A 175 -2.25 -10.22 -7.28
C LYS A 175 -1.11 -9.56 -8.04
N LEU A 176 -0.73 -8.36 -7.65
CA LEU A 176 0.47 -7.71 -8.15
C LEU A 176 1.70 -8.46 -7.62
N ASN A 177 2.54 -8.93 -8.53
CA ASN A 177 3.79 -9.58 -8.20
C ASN A 177 4.90 -8.52 -8.08
N THR A 178 5.50 -8.43 -6.89
CA THR A 178 6.55 -7.42 -6.60
C THR A 178 7.89 -7.71 -7.26
N ASN A 179 8.17 -8.97 -7.59
CA ASN A 179 9.47 -9.38 -8.17
C ASN A 179 9.47 -9.27 -9.70
N THR A 180 8.36 -9.68 -10.32
CA THR A 180 8.11 -9.53 -11.76
C THR A 180 6.88 -8.66 -11.91
N PRO A 181 6.99 -7.44 -12.47
CA PRO A 181 5.86 -6.51 -12.50
C PRO A 181 4.75 -7.04 -13.42
N ASP A 182 3.85 -7.80 -12.86
CA ASP A 182 2.70 -8.40 -13.52
C ASP A 182 1.53 -8.58 -12.54
N LEU A 183 0.31 -8.65 -13.07
CA LEU A 183 -0.89 -9.03 -12.36
C LEU A 183 -1.16 -10.53 -12.59
N GLU A 184 -0.77 -11.35 -11.62
CA GLU A 184 -0.94 -12.78 -11.65
C GLU A 184 -2.39 -13.17 -11.32
N LEU A 185 -3.03 -13.97 -12.18
CA LEU A 185 -4.36 -14.56 -11.91
C LEU A 185 -4.24 -15.65 -10.85
N LEU A 186 -4.83 -15.45 -9.69
CA LEU A 186 -4.82 -16.42 -8.59
C LEU A 186 -5.99 -17.40 -8.66
N THR A 187 -7.19 -16.92 -8.97
CA THR A 187 -8.39 -17.75 -9.02
C THR A 187 -9.46 -17.12 -9.90
N GLU A 188 -10.34 -17.96 -10.44
CA GLU A 188 -11.52 -17.59 -11.22
C GLU A 188 -12.73 -18.39 -10.78
N SER A 189 -13.92 -17.77 -10.77
CA SER A 189 -15.19 -18.40 -10.39
C SER A 189 -16.37 -17.71 -11.07
N ASP A 190 -17.47 -18.44 -11.23
CA ASP A 190 -18.78 -17.89 -11.71
C ASP A 190 -19.53 -17.14 -10.59
N THR A 191 -19.08 -17.22 -9.35
CA THR A 191 -19.67 -16.49 -8.24
C THR A 191 -18.60 -15.75 -7.48
N GLU A 192 -18.97 -14.63 -6.88
CA GLU A 192 -18.03 -13.83 -6.07
C GLU A 192 -17.51 -14.59 -4.85
N ASP A 193 -18.38 -15.37 -4.19
CA ASP A 193 -18.00 -16.19 -3.03
C ASP A 193 -17.02 -17.30 -3.40
N GLY A 194 -17.05 -17.77 -4.65
CA GLY A 194 -16.14 -18.78 -5.17
C GLY A 194 -14.68 -18.31 -5.27
N LEU A 195 -14.41 -17.03 -5.17
CA LEU A 195 -13.04 -16.48 -5.06
C LEU A 195 -12.39 -16.75 -3.70
N GLY A 196 -13.14 -17.21 -2.71
CA GLY A 196 -12.65 -17.44 -1.35
C GLY A 196 -12.40 -16.16 -0.56
N THR A 197 -11.49 -16.24 0.44
CA THR A 197 -11.14 -15.09 1.28
C THR A 197 -10.35 -14.08 0.48
N ARG A 198 -10.80 -12.82 0.51
CA ARG A 198 -10.20 -11.70 -0.21
C ARG A 198 -9.89 -10.55 0.77
N PRO A 199 -8.84 -9.76 0.51
CA PRO A 199 -8.65 -8.49 1.21
C PRO A 199 -9.84 -7.55 0.98
N PRO A 200 -10.05 -6.56 1.88
CA PRO A 200 -11.07 -5.53 1.70
C PRO A 200 -10.86 -4.72 0.41
N LEU A 201 -11.95 -4.12 -0.10
CA LEU A 201 -11.89 -3.14 -1.18
C LEU A 201 -11.11 -1.91 -0.72
N LEU A 202 -10.18 -1.45 -1.56
CA LEU A 202 -9.56 -0.15 -1.35
C LEU A 202 -10.60 0.96 -1.53
N ASN A 203 -10.62 1.90 -0.58
CA ASN A 203 -11.47 3.08 -0.70
C ASN A 203 -10.89 4.05 -1.72
N GLN A 204 -11.41 4.06 -2.94
CA GLN A 204 -10.96 4.94 -4.02
C GLN A 204 -11.25 6.43 -3.76
N ASP A 205 -12.12 6.78 -2.78
CA ASP A 205 -12.36 8.16 -2.39
C ASP A 205 -11.15 8.80 -1.70
N THR A 206 -10.21 7.97 -1.24
CA THR A 206 -8.93 8.44 -0.66
C THR A 206 -7.86 8.72 -1.72
N PHE A 207 -8.09 8.36 -2.98
CA PHE A 207 -7.13 8.58 -4.05
C PHE A 207 -7.14 10.04 -4.52
N THR A 208 -5.94 10.58 -4.79
CA THR A 208 -5.81 11.92 -5.34
C THR A 208 -5.89 11.86 -6.86
N TRP A 209 -7.12 11.96 -7.39
CA TRP A 209 -7.37 11.94 -8.82
C TRP A 209 -7.02 13.27 -9.50
N LYS A 210 -6.40 13.19 -10.68
CA LYS A 210 -6.02 14.31 -11.53
C LYS A 210 -6.40 14.01 -12.98
N SER A 211 -6.80 15.02 -13.76
CA SER A 211 -7.04 14.84 -15.19
C SER A 211 -5.76 14.43 -15.91
N VAL A 212 -5.85 13.48 -16.85
CA VAL A 212 -4.73 13.07 -17.71
C VAL A 212 -4.19 14.21 -18.57
N ALA A 213 -4.94 15.30 -18.73
CA ALA A 213 -4.48 16.52 -19.38
C ALA A 213 -3.43 17.30 -18.56
N ASN A 214 -3.28 16.96 -17.26
CA ASN A 214 -2.33 17.59 -16.37
C ASN A 214 -1.11 16.66 -16.17
N PRO A 215 0.01 16.88 -16.86
CA PRO A 215 1.18 16.01 -16.78
C PRO A 215 1.78 16.04 -15.36
N ILE A 216 2.46 14.97 -15.01
CA ILE A 216 3.22 14.89 -13.77
C ILE A 216 4.45 15.78 -13.93
N SER A 217 4.59 16.82 -13.11
CA SER A 217 5.70 17.74 -13.14
C SER A 217 6.88 17.21 -12.34
N GLY A 218 7.97 16.86 -13.04
CA GLY A 218 9.29 16.62 -12.48
C GLY A 218 9.42 15.53 -11.41
N GLU A 219 10.58 15.46 -10.79
CA GLU A 219 10.86 14.55 -9.70
C GLU A 219 9.83 14.70 -8.56
N THR A 220 8.92 13.77 -8.47
CA THR A 220 8.06 13.65 -7.29
C THR A 220 8.70 12.64 -6.36
N THR A 221 8.82 12.98 -5.09
CA THR A 221 8.96 11.99 -4.03
C THR A 221 7.80 11.00 -4.20
N PRO A 222 8.02 9.67 -4.02
CA PRO A 222 6.93 8.70 -4.07
C PRO A 222 5.71 9.28 -3.37
N SER A 223 4.53 9.12 -3.97
CA SER A 223 3.28 9.72 -3.49
C SER A 223 2.79 9.08 -2.18
N GLN A 224 3.70 8.66 -1.33
CA GLN A 224 3.48 8.43 0.10
C GLN A 224 3.77 9.68 0.95
N GLU A 225 3.67 10.88 0.38
CA GLU A 225 3.00 11.92 1.11
C GLU A 225 1.48 11.73 0.89
N THR A 226 0.94 10.65 1.42
CA THR A 226 -0.36 10.79 2.02
C THR A 226 -0.18 11.92 3.04
N LYS A 227 -0.66 13.12 2.74
CA LYS A 227 -1.07 14.08 3.79
C LYS A 227 -2.09 13.38 4.70
N GLY A 228 -2.13 12.06 4.68
CA GLY A 228 -3.05 11.16 5.32
C GLY A 228 -2.33 10.10 6.14
N MET A 229 -2.91 9.79 7.27
CA MET A 229 -2.56 8.70 8.16
C MET A 229 -2.80 7.35 7.43
N ASN A 230 -1.74 6.59 7.12
CA ASN A 230 -1.85 5.30 6.44
C ASN A 230 -2.18 4.19 7.45
N LEU A 231 -3.47 3.89 7.62
CA LEU A 231 -3.93 2.89 8.59
C LEU A 231 -3.43 1.48 8.27
N SER A 232 -3.30 1.14 6.99
CA SER A 232 -2.83 -0.18 6.55
C SER A 232 -1.35 -0.39 6.90
N ALA A 233 -0.51 0.63 6.67
CA ALA A 233 0.89 0.60 7.08
C ALA A 233 1.04 0.47 8.60
N ILE A 234 0.27 1.29 9.36
CA ILE A 234 0.27 1.25 10.83
C ILE A 234 -0.18 -0.13 11.34
N GLN A 235 -1.19 -0.75 10.72
CA GLN A 235 -1.66 -2.08 11.07
C GLN A 235 -0.58 -3.16 10.89
N ASN A 236 0.28 -2.98 9.90
CA ASN A 236 1.40 -3.86 9.61
C ASN A 236 2.70 -3.50 10.36
N GLY A 237 2.63 -2.48 11.25
CA GLY A 237 3.75 -2.09 12.10
C GLY A 237 4.65 -0.99 11.53
N ASP A 238 4.30 -0.40 10.40
CA ASP A 238 4.97 0.78 9.84
C ASP A 238 4.22 2.06 10.20
N PHE A 239 4.79 2.82 11.13
CA PHE A 239 4.23 4.08 11.63
C PHE A 239 4.80 5.33 10.95
N SER A 240 5.52 5.17 9.84
CA SER A 240 6.20 6.27 9.15
C SER A 240 5.24 7.41 8.75
N SER A 241 4.01 7.09 8.34
CA SER A 241 3.00 8.08 7.95
C SER A 241 2.56 9.02 9.08
N ILE A 242 2.74 8.59 10.33
CA ILE A 242 2.39 9.38 11.52
C ILE A 242 3.60 9.77 12.36
N ALA A 243 4.81 9.45 11.91
CA ALA A 243 6.03 9.78 12.62
C ALA A 243 6.12 11.29 12.92
N GLY A 244 6.56 11.63 14.11
CA GLY A 244 6.63 13.02 14.62
C GLY A 244 5.91 13.20 15.94
N ILE A 245 5.73 14.45 16.32
CA ILE A 245 5.12 14.87 17.59
C ILE A 245 3.65 15.22 17.36
N TRP A 246 2.78 14.66 18.19
CA TRP A 246 1.35 14.91 18.23
C TRP A 246 0.99 15.51 19.57
N LYS A 247 0.22 16.61 19.58
CA LYS A 247 -0.15 17.34 20.80
C LYS A 247 -1.66 17.56 20.86
N ASN A 248 -2.23 17.37 22.04
CA ASN A 248 -3.65 17.67 22.28
C ASN A 248 -3.84 19.03 22.97
N GLY A 249 -5.09 19.48 23.02
CA GLY A 249 -5.48 20.73 23.66
C GLY A 249 -5.32 20.76 25.20
N LYS A 250 -5.04 19.60 25.81
CA LYS A 250 -4.75 19.46 27.26
C LYS A 250 -3.24 19.51 27.56
N GLY A 251 -2.41 19.70 26.53
CA GLY A 251 -0.95 19.82 26.66
C GLY A 251 -0.20 18.48 26.68
N GLN A 252 -0.90 17.35 26.52
CA GLN A 252 -0.28 16.03 26.42
C GLN A 252 0.33 15.84 25.04
N THR A 253 1.40 15.03 24.96
CA THR A 253 2.11 14.72 23.70
C THR A 253 2.24 13.22 23.51
N LEU A 254 2.13 12.79 22.23
CA LEU A 254 2.53 11.47 21.76
C LEU A 254 3.63 11.68 20.72
N THR A 255 4.65 10.86 20.76
CA THR A 255 5.72 10.88 19.75
C THR A 255 5.79 9.52 19.08
N PHE A 256 5.75 9.50 17.77
CA PHE A 256 5.90 8.29 16.97
C PHE A 256 7.16 8.37 16.12
N ASP A 257 7.83 7.24 15.97
CA ASP A 257 8.81 7.00 14.91
C ASP A 257 8.27 5.94 13.95
N LYS A 258 9.07 5.51 12.97
CA LYS A 258 8.66 4.49 12.02
C LYS A 258 8.32 3.13 12.65
N ASN A 259 8.76 2.86 13.87
CA ASN A 259 8.55 1.60 14.57
C ASN A 259 7.39 1.67 15.58
N GLY A 260 6.79 2.84 15.80
CA GLY A 260 5.66 3.05 16.69
C GLY A 260 5.83 4.15 17.72
N LEU A 261 5.16 3.98 18.86
CA LEU A 261 5.19 4.95 19.96
C LEU A 261 6.58 4.97 20.63
N VAL A 262 7.19 6.15 20.64
CA VAL A 262 8.48 6.37 21.31
C VAL A 262 8.25 6.50 22.83
N SER A 263 8.40 5.39 23.52
CA SER A 263 8.23 5.30 24.98
C SER A 263 9.11 4.19 25.56
N THR A 264 9.65 4.42 26.76
CA THR A 264 10.43 3.43 27.51
C THR A 264 9.56 2.54 28.41
N THR A 265 8.33 2.98 28.70
CA THR A 265 7.41 2.33 29.67
C THR A 265 6.12 1.82 29.06
N GLU A 266 5.83 2.22 27.81
CA GLU A 266 4.60 1.89 27.12
C GLU A 266 4.88 1.02 25.90
N LYS A 267 4.04 0.03 25.68
CA LYS A 267 4.15 -0.88 24.53
C LYS A 267 2.84 -0.94 23.77
N LEU A 268 2.93 -0.76 22.46
CA LEU A 268 1.79 -0.96 21.56
C LEU A 268 1.44 -2.43 21.47
N GLY A 269 0.16 -2.72 21.59
CA GLY A 269 -0.42 -4.01 21.24
C GLY A 269 -0.59 -4.15 19.74
N LYS A 270 -1.21 -5.24 19.31
CA LYS A 270 -1.52 -5.45 17.89
C LYS A 270 -2.63 -4.51 17.44
N PRO A 271 -2.43 -3.74 16.35
CA PRO A 271 -3.46 -2.87 15.79
C PRO A 271 -4.67 -3.67 15.30
N LYS A 272 -5.86 -3.08 15.44
CA LYS A 272 -7.12 -3.68 15.00
C LYS A 272 -8.00 -2.63 14.34
N MET A 273 -8.48 -2.92 13.14
CA MET A 273 -9.48 -2.08 12.46
C MET A 273 -10.84 -2.19 13.12
N ASP A 274 -11.47 -1.06 13.34
CA ASP A 274 -12.85 -0.94 13.82
C ASP A 274 -13.51 0.31 13.23
N ARG A 275 -14.66 0.17 12.58
CA ARG A 275 -15.51 1.28 12.08
C ARG A 275 -14.81 2.35 11.24
N GLY A 276 -13.83 1.96 10.43
CA GLY A 276 -13.11 2.88 9.54
C GLY A 276 -11.93 3.62 10.20
N TYR A 277 -11.56 3.27 11.42
CA TYR A 277 -10.36 3.74 12.10
C TYR A 277 -9.60 2.59 12.75
N LEU A 278 -8.33 2.80 13.03
CA LEU A 278 -7.44 1.80 13.62
C LEU A 278 -7.30 2.04 15.12
N THR A 279 -7.52 1.00 15.91
CA THR A 279 -7.36 1.02 17.37
C THR A 279 -6.17 0.18 17.78
N VAL A 280 -5.34 0.71 18.68
CA VAL A 280 -4.19 0.03 19.26
C VAL A 280 -4.27 0.13 20.78
N ALA A 281 -4.20 -1.01 21.46
CA ALA A 281 -4.05 -1.01 22.91
C ALA A 281 -2.62 -0.59 23.29
N VAL A 282 -2.51 0.26 24.28
CA VAL A 282 -1.23 0.62 24.90
C VAL A 282 -1.16 -0.02 26.28
N ASN A 283 -0.17 -0.85 26.50
CA ASN A 283 0.07 -1.48 27.78
C ASN A 283 1.15 -0.73 28.55
N THR A 284 0.84 -0.36 29.77
CA THR A 284 1.78 0.22 30.74
C THR A 284 2.03 -0.79 31.85
N ASN A 285 2.95 -0.51 32.74
CA ASN A 285 3.24 -1.42 33.88
C ASN A 285 2.08 -1.56 34.88
N THR A 286 1.13 -0.62 34.89
CA THR A 286 0.06 -0.56 35.92
C THR A 286 -1.34 -0.53 35.32
N SER A 287 -1.49 -0.09 34.08
CA SER A 287 -2.78 0.10 33.42
C SER A 287 -2.61 0.06 31.92
N GLY A 288 -3.71 0.22 31.15
CA GLY A 288 -3.66 0.34 29.71
C GLY A 288 -4.65 1.40 29.24
N TYR A 289 -4.45 1.88 28.02
CA TYR A 289 -5.36 2.75 27.30
C TYR A 289 -5.36 2.41 25.81
N SER A 290 -6.21 3.04 25.05
CA SER A 290 -6.26 2.84 23.59
C SER A 290 -5.76 4.10 22.89
N ILE A 291 -5.03 3.90 21.79
CA ILE A 291 -4.78 4.91 20.78
C ILE A 291 -5.66 4.60 19.58
N ILE A 292 -6.35 5.60 19.07
CA ILE A 292 -7.22 5.50 17.89
C ILE A 292 -6.69 6.47 16.84
N PHE A 293 -6.40 5.92 15.67
CA PHE A 293 -5.91 6.66 14.52
C PHE A 293 -7.08 7.01 13.60
N LEU A 294 -7.28 8.29 13.38
CA LEU A 294 -8.42 8.87 12.67
C LEU A 294 -7.92 9.66 11.46
N PRO A 295 -7.91 9.09 10.27
CA PRO A 295 -7.62 9.84 9.05
C PRO A 295 -8.58 11.03 8.85
N ALA A 296 -8.16 12.01 8.07
CA ALA A 296 -9.05 13.07 7.61
C ALA A 296 -10.31 12.46 6.93
N GLY A 297 -11.47 13.06 7.16
CA GLY A 297 -12.76 12.57 6.68
C GLY A 297 -13.41 11.45 7.52
N THR A 298 -12.67 10.82 8.45
CA THR A 298 -13.23 9.75 9.30
C THR A 298 -13.95 10.32 10.52
N LYS A 299 -15.20 9.90 10.75
CA LYS A 299 -15.96 10.29 11.93
C LYS A 299 -15.63 9.42 13.13
N PHE A 300 -15.29 10.00 14.28
CA PHE A 300 -15.09 9.27 15.53
C PHE A 300 -16.43 8.97 16.20
N THR A 301 -16.75 7.69 16.38
CA THR A 301 -18.08 7.23 16.86
C THR A 301 -18.09 6.79 18.33
N MET A 302 -16.94 6.85 19.02
CA MET A 302 -16.85 6.47 20.45
C MET A 302 -17.04 7.67 21.39
N VAL A 303 -17.73 8.70 20.95
CA VAL A 303 -18.10 9.88 21.74
C VAL A 303 -19.58 9.82 22.12
N PRO A 304 -19.99 10.43 23.25
CA PRO A 304 -21.38 10.41 23.71
C PRO A 304 -22.38 11.15 22.81
N LYS A 305 -21.87 12.05 21.96
CA LYS A 305 -22.65 12.91 21.06
C LYS A 305 -21.99 12.92 19.67
N GLU A 306 -22.03 14.07 19.00
CA GLU A 306 -21.32 14.26 17.75
C GLU A 306 -19.81 14.37 17.98
N ASP A 307 -19.03 13.93 16.96
CA ASP A 307 -17.57 14.05 16.95
C ASP A 307 -17.14 15.54 17.01
N PRO A 308 -16.52 15.98 18.11
CA PRO A 308 -16.17 17.37 18.31
C PRO A 308 -14.81 17.74 17.68
N SER A 309 -14.12 16.78 17.05
CA SER A 309 -12.79 16.98 16.50
C SER A 309 -12.82 17.59 15.10
N ASP A 310 -11.71 18.19 14.68
CA ASP A 310 -11.56 18.66 13.32
C ASP A 310 -11.37 17.47 12.36
N GLN A 311 -12.44 17.12 11.65
CA GLN A 311 -12.45 15.99 10.72
C GLN A 311 -11.75 16.30 9.39
N THR A 312 -11.33 17.53 9.14
CA THR A 312 -10.65 17.92 7.90
C THR A 312 -9.17 17.53 7.89
N VAL A 313 -8.63 17.14 9.04
CA VAL A 313 -7.23 16.76 9.23
C VAL A 313 -7.10 15.41 9.93
N ASN A 314 -5.93 14.79 9.78
CA ASN A 314 -5.58 13.58 10.53
C ASN A 314 -5.47 13.90 12.02
N ARG A 315 -6.00 13.02 12.84
CA ARG A 315 -5.97 13.18 14.29
C ARG A 315 -5.85 11.84 15.01
N ILE A 316 -5.38 11.91 16.23
CA ILE A 316 -5.25 10.75 17.11
C ILE A 316 -6.10 11.04 18.36
N TRP A 317 -6.82 10.03 18.82
CA TRP A 317 -7.40 10.06 20.16
C TRP A 317 -6.69 9.02 21.04
N ALA A 318 -6.43 9.37 22.31
CA ALA A 318 -5.80 8.44 23.24
C ALA A 318 -6.45 8.52 24.62
N GLY A 319 -6.88 7.36 25.17
CA GLY A 319 -7.52 7.33 26.47
C GLY A 319 -8.20 5.99 26.79
N GLN A 320 -8.92 5.94 27.91
CA GLN A 320 -9.76 4.81 28.35
C GLN A 320 -11.24 5.03 28.02
N GLY A 321 -11.65 6.26 27.75
CA GLY A 321 -12.98 6.66 27.34
C GLY A 321 -12.99 8.14 26.96
N SER A 322 -13.80 8.52 25.97
CA SER A 322 -13.90 9.91 25.54
C SER A 322 -15.04 10.62 26.24
N SER A 323 -14.78 11.82 26.75
CA SER A 323 -15.79 12.73 27.28
C SER A 323 -16.52 13.53 26.21
N GLY A 324 -16.03 13.51 24.96
CA GLY A 324 -16.48 14.38 23.89
C GLY A 324 -15.90 15.79 23.95
N ASP A 325 -14.79 15.97 24.68
CA ASP A 325 -14.05 17.23 24.71
C ASP A 325 -13.11 17.33 23.48
N PRO A 326 -13.24 18.37 22.63
CA PRO A 326 -12.37 18.49 21.44
C PRO A 326 -10.88 18.58 21.79
N ARG A 327 -10.54 18.97 23.01
CA ARG A 327 -9.15 19.05 23.49
C ARG A 327 -8.52 17.67 23.77
N GLU A 328 -9.26 16.59 23.70
CA GLU A 328 -8.73 15.21 23.84
C GLU A 328 -8.01 14.72 22.59
N PHE A 329 -8.27 15.34 21.44
CA PHE A 329 -7.69 14.94 20.18
C PHE A 329 -6.30 15.54 19.97
N PHE A 330 -5.39 14.68 19.51
CA PHE A 330 -4.03 15.04 19.19
C PHE A 330 -3.92 15.38 17.70
N TYR A 331 -3.25 16.48 17.42
CA TYR A 331 -2.92 16.93 16.08
C TYR A 331 -1.40 16.99 15.92
N LYS A 332 -0.92 16.75 14.70
CA LYS A 332 0.52 16.76 14.42
C LYS A 332 1.06 18.18 14.61
N VAL A 333 2.18 18.27 15.32
CA VAL A 333 2.92 19.53 15.48
C VAL A 333 3.96 19.60 14.38
N GLU A 334 4.01 20.73 13.66
CA GLU A 334 5.01 21.00 12.63
C GLU A 334 6.42 21.15 13.19
#